data_27ab295073e345e89486b1f137e2a156
#
_entry.id   27ab295073e345e89486b1f137e2a156
#
_cell.length_a   1.000
_cell.length_b   1.000
_cell.length_c   1.000
_cell.angle_alpha   90.00
_cell.angle_beta   90.00
_cell.angle_gamma   90.00
#
_symmetry.space_group_name_H-M   'P 1'
#
loop_
_entity.id
_entity.type
_entity.pdbx_description
1 polymer ?
#
loop_
_entity_poly.entity_id
_entity_poly.type
_entity_poly.pdbx_seq_one_letter_code
_entity_poly.pdbx_strand_id
1 'polypeptide(L)'
;MMLDAGLVLMSDTRTNSGVDNISTFRKMFSWQVPGERIITLMTSGNLATTQSVISQLEERNKVPGDRHPSILQAPTMFQIASEVGRQLRAVIEGPGEFPDPDEGPQAEGAKFTASMILAGQIKGMEPRLFRIYPEGNFIEASFDTPFFQIGETKYGRPILLRGYDRTMRLEDAVKLLMVSFDSTLAANLSVGLPLDLMVVERDHFTPLHQRRIGADDAYFRSISRGWSEALRRAFQSLPAYELGSADGVLPAA
;
A
#
# COMPACT_ATOMS: atom_id res chain seq x y z
N MET A 1 -3.11 4.10 -5.83
CA MET A 1 -3.48 5.41 -6.39
C MET A 1 -4.46 5.18 -7.50
N MET A 2 -5.56 5.93 -7.52
CA MET A 2 -6.63 5.86 -8.51
C MET A 2 -6.57 7.10 -9.40
N LEU A 3 -6.64 6.91 -10.70
CA LEU A 3 -6.59 7.94 -11.73
C LEU A 3 -7.76 7.76 -12.71
N ASP A 4 -8.07 8.76 -13.50
CA ASP A 4 -9.08 8.62 -14.56
C ASP A 4 -8.66 7.55 -15.58
N ALA A 5 -7.36 7.40 -15.81
CA ALA A 5 -6.79 6.41 -16.72
C ALA A 5 -6.69 4.98 -16.13
N GLY A 6 -6.86 4.79 -14.81
CA GLY A 6 -6.78 3.48 -14.18
C GLY A 6 -6.15 3.49 -12.78
N LEU A 7 -5.40 2.43 -12.46
CA LEU A 7 -4.82 2.20 -11.13
C LEU A 7 -3.30 2.06 -11.24
N VAL A 8 -2.57 2.71 -10.33
CA VAL A 8 -1.13 2.52 -10.16
C VAL A 8 -0.86 2.09 -8.72
N LEU A 9 -0.23 0.93 -8.57
CA LEU A 9 -0.02 0.23 -7.32
C LEU A 9 1.47 -0.04 -7.12
N MET A 10 1.98 0.20 -5.92
CA MET A 10 3.37 -0.07 -5.58
C MET A 10 3.48 -0.52 -4.12
N SER A 11 4.29 -1.54 -3.88
CA SER A 11 4.62 -2.01 -2.54
C SER A 11 6.11 -2.27 -2.40
N ASP A 12 6.64 -2.13 -1.19
CA ASP A 12 7.93 -2.70 -0.85
C ASP A 12 7.78 -4.22 -0.59
N THR A 13 8.90 -4.87 -0.33
CA THR A 13 8.94 -6.31 -0.01
C THR A 13 9.70 -6.60 1.28
N ARG A 14 10.21 -5.58 1.97
CA ARG A 14 10.97 -5.77 3.19
C ARG A 14 10.07 -6.17 4.35
N THR A 15 10.48 -7.20 5.07
CA THR A 15 9.87 -7.63 6.32
C THR A 15 10.95 -7.72 7.38
N ASN A 16 10.72 -7.09 8.52
CA ASN A 16 11.63 -7.09 9.66
C ASN A 16 11.06 -8.04 10.72
N SER A 17 11.83 -9.06 11.08
CA SER A 17 11.55 -9.94 12.20
C SER A 17 12.67 -9.80 13.23
N GLY A 18 12.53 -8.79 14.11
CA GLY A 18 13.60 -8.41 15.04
C GLY A 18 14.70 -7.55 14.39
N VAL A 19 15.78 -7.31 15.14
CA VAL A 19 16.83 -6.34 14.78
C VAL A 19 17.70 -6.83 13.60
N ASP A 20 17.91 -8.16 13.47
CA ASP A 20 18.88 -8.74 12.54
C ASP A 20 18.27 -9.60 11.42
N ASN A 21 16.96 -9.78 11.35
CA ASN A 21 16.32 -10.68 10.41
C ASN A 21 15.50 -9.93 9.37
N ILE A 22 16.20 -9.37 8.37
CA ILE A 22 15.59 -8.71 7.21
C ILE A 22 15.34 -9.77 6.15
N SER A 23 14.08 -9.95 5.78
CA SER A 23 13.67 -10.89 4.74
C SER A 23 12.83 -10.18 3.67
N THR A 24 12.81 -10.77 2.48
CA THR A 24 12.03 -10.28 1.35
C THR A 24 10.78 -11.14 1.17
N PHE A 25 9.61 -10.55 1.33
CA PHE A 25 8.32 -11.21 1.10
C PHE A 25 7.46 -10.39 0.15
N ARG A 26 6.70 -11.08 -0.69
CA ARG A 26 5.71 -10.43 -1.53
C ARG A 26 4.62 -9.82 -0.64
N LYS A 27 4.28 -8.55 -0.91
CA LYS A 27 3.18 -7.83 -0.25
C LYS A 27 2.08 -7.42 -1.21
N MET A 28 2.25 -7.68 -2.52
CA MET A 28 1.26 -7.42 -3.56
C MET A 28 0.88 -8.73 -4.24
N PHE A 29 -0.41 -9.05 -4.24
CA PHE A 29 -1.01 -10.25 -4.80
C PHE A 29 -2.07 -9.83 -5.80
N SER A 30 -2.20 -10.55 -6.91
CA SER A 30 -3.22 -10.25 -7.91
C SER A 30 -3.86 -11.52 -8.45
N TRP A 31 -5.15 -11.43 -8.72
CA TRP A 31 -5.98 -12.45 -9.32
C TRP A 31 -6.72 -11.84 -10.49
N GLN A 32 -6.91 -12.60 -11.55
CA GLN A 32 -7.58 -12.12 -12.75
C GLN A 32 -8.43 -13.21 -13.40
N VAL A 33 -9.53 -12.79 -13.99
CA VAL A 33 -10.28 -13.54 -14.99
C VAL A 33 -10.15 -12.72 -16.28
N PRO A 34 -9.39 -13.23 -17.29
CA PRO A 34 -9.11 -12.47 -18.49
C PRO A 34 -10.36 -11.93 -19.17
N GLY A 35 -10.37 -10.64 -19.49
CA GLY A 35 -11.50 -9.96 -20.12
C GLY A 35 -12.71 -9.71 -19.22
N GLU A 36 -12.62 -10.05 -17.91
CA GLU A 36 -13.72 -9.89 -16.96
C GLU A 36 -13.34 -9.07 -15.73
N ARG A 37 -12.25 -9.43 -15.05
CA ARG A 37 -11.84 -8.74 -13.82
C ARG A 37 -10.36 -8.85 -13.50
N ILE A 38 -9.88 -7.84 -12.80
CA ILE A 38 -8.58 -7.85 -12.11
C ILE A 38 -8.78 -7.39 -10.69
N ILE A 39 -8.17 -8.09 -9.74
CA ILE A 39 -8.21 -7.82 -8.31
C ILE A 39 -6.79 -7.84 -7.80
N THR A 40 -6.38 -6.80 -7.08
CA THR A 40 -5.06 -6.70 -6.46
C THR A 40 -5.20 -6.38 -4.99
N LEU A 41 -4.48 -7.10 -4.14
CA LEU A 41 -4.44 -6.89 -2.71
C LEU A 41 -2.99 -6.60 -2.28
N MET A 42 -2.78 -5.49 -1.60
CA MET A 42 -1.52 -5.13 -0.97
C MET A 42 -1.66 -5.22 0.54
N THR A 43 -0.62 -5.69 1.22
CA THR A 43 -0.65 -5.98 2.66
C THR A 43 0.46 -5.27 3.41
N SER A 44 0.19 -4.93 4.69
CA SER A 44 1.18 -4.41 5.63
C SER A 44 0.82 -4.82 7.05
N GLY A 45 1.80 -5.02 7.91
CA GLY A 45 1.64 -5.45 9.30
C GLY A 45 2.21 -6.84 9.54
N ASN A 46 1.58 -7.62 10.41
CA ASN A 46 2.07 -8.95 10.78
C ASN A 46 2.07 -9.91 9.58
N LEU A 47 3.23 -10.52 9.31
CA LEU A 47 3.42 -11.38 8.14
C LEU A 47 2.57 -12.66 8.21
N ALA A 48 2.50 -13.31 9.38
CA ALA A 48 1.71 -14.54 9.54
C ALA A 48 0.22 -14.27 9.29
N THR A 49 -0.30 -13.16 9.83
CA THR A 49 -1.67 -12.70 9.59
C THR A 49 -1.94 -12.47 8.10
N THR A 50 -1.05 -11.72 7.42
CA THR A 50 -1.23 -11.41 6.00
C THR A 50 -1.14 -12.67 5.13
N GLN A 51 -0.20 -13.58 5.40
CA GLN A 51 -0.07 -14.85 4.69
C GLN A 51 -1.29 -15.74 4.90
N SER A 52 -1.82 -15.83 6.13
CA SER A 52 -3.03 -16.61 6.42
C SER A 52 -4.23 -16.11 5.64
N VAL A 53 -4.43 -14.78 5.57
CA VAL A 53 -5.52 -14.20 4.77
C VAL A 53 -5.36 -14.55 3.29
N ILE A 54 -4.16 -14.36 2.72
CA ILE A 54 -3.89 -14.68 1.31
C ILE A 54 -4.14 -16.15 1.03
N SER A 55 -3.61 -17.06 1.85
CA SER A 55 -3.79 -18.50 1.68
C SER A 55 -5.27 -18.89 1.71
N GLN A 56 -6.05 -18.33 2.64
CA GLN A 56 -7.48 -18.62 2.72
C GLN A 56 -8.26 -18.07 1.52
N LEU A 57 -7.91 -16.91 1.00
CA LEU A 57 -8.52 -16.38 -0.24
C LEU A 57 -8.17 -17.27 -1.45
N GLU A 58 -6.94 -17.75 -1.54
CA GLU A 58 -6.50 -18.65 -2.61
C GLU A 58 -7.19 -20.02 -2.54
N GLU A 59 -7.31 -20.60 -1.35
CA GLU A 59 -8.04 -21.88 -1.18
C GLU A 59 -9.51 -21.73 -1.59
N ARG A 60 -10.16 -20.64 -1.25
CA ARG A 60 -11.54 -20.36 -1.69
C ARG A 60 -11.67 -20.15 -3.19
N ASN A 61 -10.67 -19.58 -3.83
CA ASN A 61 -10.67 -19.45 -5.29
C ASN A 61 -10.59 -20.83 -5.99
N LYS A 62 -9.93 -21.82 -5.34
CA LYS A 62 -9.85 -23.20 -5.87
C LYS A 62 -11.14 -23.99 -5.65
N VAL A 63 -11.75 -23.82 -4.48
CA VAL A 63 -12.96 -24.54 -4.08
C VAL A 63 -13.98 -23.53 -3.52
N PRO A 64 -14.73 -22.84 -4.39
CA PRO A 64 -15.76 -21.90 -3.95
C PRO A 64 -16.86 -22.61 -3.18
N GLY A 65 -17.18 -22.11 -1.98
CA GLY A 65 -18.27 -22.62 -1.18
C GLY A 65 -19.55 -21.80 -1.34
N ASP A 66 -20.72 -22.42 -1.14
CA ASP A 66 -22.02 -21.76 -1.30
C ASP A 66 -22.26 -20.58 -0.37
N ARG A 67 -21.66 -20.60 0.83
CA ARG A 67 -21.88 -19.56 1.84
C ARG A 67 -20.95 -18.37 1.70
N HIS A 68 -19.81 -18.55 1.03
CA HIS A 68 -18.77 -17.53 0.87
C HIS A 68 -18.18 -17.64 -0.52
N PRO A 69 -18.69 -16.87 -1.49
CA PRO A 69 -18.18 -16.90 -2.85
C PRO A 69 -16.71 -16.48 -2.87
N SER A 70 -15.94 -17.04 -3.78
CA SER A 70 -14.58 -16.62 -4.00
C SER A 70 -14.54 -15.14 -4.45
N ILE A 71 -13.42 -14.45 -4.22
CA ILE A 71 -13.25 -13.10 -4.73
C ILE A 71 -13.36 -13.02 -6.26
N LEU A 72 -13.11 -14.14 -6.95
CA LEU A 72 -13.26 -14.25 -8.40
C LEU A 72 -14.73 -14.41 -8.86
N GLN A 73 -15.64 -14.71 -7.96
CA GLN A 73 -17.07 -14.88 -8.24
C GLN A 73 -17.95 -13.77 -7.65
N ALA A 74 -17.41 -13.01 -6.72
CA ALA A 74 -18.16 -11.93 -6.09
C ALA A 74 -18.61 -10.90 -7.14
N PRO A 75 -19.87 -10.47 -7.15
CA PRO A 75 -20.44 -9.63 -8.21
C PRO A 75 -19.92 -8.19 -8.20
N THR A 76 -19.39 -7.68 -7.10
CA THR A 76 -18.91 -6.30 -6.99
C THR A 76 -17.61 -6.19 -6.20
N MET A 77 -16.81 -5.16 -6.48
CA MET A 77 -15.61 -4.85 -5.71
C MET A 77 -15.92 -4.55 -4.22
N PHE A 78 -17.11 -4.03 -3.92
CA PHE A 78 -17.56 -3.83 -2.54
C PHE A 78 -17.72 -5.16 -1.79
N GLN A 79 -18.31 -6.17 -2.44
CA GLN A 79 -18.45 -7.50 -1.83
C GLN A 79 -17.09 -8.18 -1.67
N ILE A 80 -16.16 -7.97 -2.61
CA ILE A 80 -14.77 -8.43 -2.46
C ILE A 80 -14.12 -7.75 -1.24
N ALA A 81 -14.28 -6.45 -1.07
CA ALA A 81 -13.76 -5.72 0.09
C ALA A 81 -14.36 -6.24 1.41
N SER A 82 -15.66 -6.51 1.43
CA SER A 82 -16.36 -7.08 2.58
C SER A 82 -15.83 -8.48 2.92
N GLU A 83 -15.58 -9.32 1.90
CA GLU A 83 -15.05 -10.66 2.11
C GLU A 83 -13.60 -10.63 2.62
N VAL A 84 -12.75 -9.80 2.05
CA VAL A 84 -11.36 -9.63 2.51
C VAL A 84 -11.33 -9.09 3.95
N GLY A 85 -12.17 -8.09 4.27
CA GLY A 85 -12.28 -7.54 5.62
C GLY A 85 -12.74 -8.57 6.64
N ARG A 86 -13.78 -9.35 6.31
CA ARG A 86 -14.26 -10.44 7.16
C ARG A 86 -13.18 -11.49 7.40
N GLN A 87 -12.42 -11.83 6.36
CA GLN A 87 -11.34 -12.81 6.44
C GLN A 87 -10.18 -12.29 7.30
N LEU A 88 -9.80 -11.02 7.13
CA LEU A 88 -8.75 -10.37 7.92
C LEU A 88 -9.13 -10.39 9.41
N ARG A 89 -10.35 -9.97 9.72
CA ARG A 89 -10.86 -9.97 11.09
C ARG A 89 -10.86 -11.38 11.70
N ALA A 90 -11.34 -12.38 10.95
CA ALA A 90 -11.38 -13.77 11.43
C ALA A 90 -9.98 -14.33 11.74
N VAL A 91 -8.95 -13.96 10.94
CA VAL A 91 -7.56 -14.36 11.18
C VAL A 91 -6.99 -13.66 12.42
N ILE A 92 -7.31 -12.37 12.63
CA ILE A 92 -6.83 -11.58 13.78
C ILE A 92 -7.47 -12.05 15.08
N GLU A 93 -8.79 -12.33 15.07
CA GLU A 93 -9.52 -12.82 16.24
C GLU A 93 -9.16 -14.27 16.59
N GLY A 94 -8.60 -15.01 15.63
CA GLY A 94 -8.29 -16.44 15.77
C GLY A 94 -9.54 -17.33 15.85
N PRO A 95 -9.41 -18.65 15.78
CA PRO A 95 -10.44 -19.54 16.29
C PRO A 95 -10.49 -19.28 17.78
N GLY A 96 -11.61 -18.79 18.31
CA GLY A 96 -11.80 -18.39 19.71
C GLY A 96 -11.36 -19.50 20.69
N GLU A 97 -10.07 -19.66 20.81
CA GLU A 97 -9.43 -20.59 21.70
C GLU A 97 -9.28 -19.94 23.06
N PHE A 98 -9.71 -20.68 24.01
CA PHE A 98 -9.54 -20.49 25.44
C PHE A 98 -8.11 -20.01 25.71
N PRO A 99 -7.93 -18.91 26.45
CA PRO A 99 -6.61 -18.54 26.91
C PRO A 99 -6.05 -19.76 27.66
N ASP A 100 -4.86 -20.20 27.28
CA ASP A 100 -4.15 -21.23 28.01
C ASP A 100 -3.99 -20.71 29.44
N PRO A 101 -4.59 -21.36 30.46
CA PRO A 101 -4.52 -20.88 31.83
C PRO A 101 -3.09 -20.83 32.39
N ASP A 102 -2.12 -21.43 31.68
CA ASP A 102 -0.69 -21.43 32.02
C ASP A 102 0.12 -20.38 31.22
N GLU A 103 -0.47 -19.73 30.22
CA GLU A 103 0.14 -18.54 29.63
C GLU A 103 0.00 -17.37 30.62
N GLY A 104 1.11 -17.00 31.25
CA GLY A 104 1.22 -15.75 32.00
C GLY A 104 0.79 -14.56 31.15
N PRO A 105 0.62 -13.34 31.74
CA PRO A 105 0.11 -12.18 31.04
C PRO A 105 0.86 -12.02 29.71
N GLN A 106 0.14 -12.24 28.60
CA GLN A 106 0.70 -12.15 27.26
C GLN A 106 1.44 -10.84 27.14
N ALA A 107 2.72 -10.92 26.84
CA ALA A 107 3.53 -9.74 26.60
C ALA A 107 2.76 -8.84 25.62
N GLU A 108 2.51 -7.59 26.00
CA GLU A 108 1.88 -6.55 25.16
C GLU A 108 2.71 -6.27 23.90
N GLY A 109 2.90 -7.23 23.00
CA GLY A 109 3.92 -7.03 21.97
C GLY A 109 3.62 -7.61 20.61
N ALA A 110 2.96 -8.70 20.49
CA ALA A 110 2.69 -9.30 19.18
C ALA A 110 1.25 -8.95 18.74
N LYS A 111 1.05 -7.70 18.32
CA LYS A 111 -0.22 -7.35 17.66
C LYS A 111 -0.26 -8.07 16.32
N PHE A 112 -1.08 -9.10 16.22
CA PHE A 112 -1.40 -9.80 14.96
C PHE A 112 -2.18 -8.91 13.98
N THR A 113 -1.94 -7.59 14.03
CA THR A 113 -2.65 -6.61 13.24
C THR A 113 -2.05 -6.49 11.85
N ALA A 114 -2.92 -6.37 10.87
CA ALA A 114 -2.56 -6.07 9.49
C ALA A 114 -3.56 -5.09 8.88
N SER A 115 -3.12 -4.34 7.88
CA SER A 115 -3.96 -3.48 7.06
C SER A 115 -3.76 -3.87 5.59
N MET A 116 -4.79 -3.69 4.77
CA MET A 116 -4.73 -4.05 3.37
C MET A 116 -5.26 -2.94 2.48
N ILE A 117 -4.76 -2.89 1.26
CA ILE A 117 -5.33 -2.08 0.17
C ILE A 117 -5.82 -3.04 -0.90
N LEU A 118 -7.10 -2.99 -1.18
CA LEU A 118 -7.74 -3.71 -2.27
C LEU A 118 -7.98 -2.77 -3.43
N ALA A 119 -7.57 -3.15 -4.61
CA ALA A 119 -7.76 -2.41 -5.85
C ALA A 119 -8.21 -3.35 -6.96
N GLY A 120 -8.98 -2.85 -7.91
CA GLY A 120 -9.37 -3.67 -9.05
C GLY A 120 -10.54 -3.10 -9.84
N GLN A 121 -10.92 -3.85 -10.86
CA GLN A 121 -12.05 -3.53 -11.72
C GLN A 121 -12.74 -4.81 -12.17
N ILE A 122 -14.05 -4.75 -12.26
CA ILE A 122 -14.92 -5.77 -12.87
C ILE A 122 -15.53 -5.16 -14.13
N LYS A 123 -15.65 -5.94 -15.19
CA LYS A 123 -16.21 -5.51 -16.49
C LYS A 123 -17.56 -4.82 -16.33
N GLY A 124 -17.70 -3.68 -16.98
CA GLY A 124 -18.90 -2.84 -16.88
C GLY A 124 -19.01 -2.00 -15.61
N MET A 125 -18.01 -2.03 -14.74
CA MET A 125 -17.95 -1.22 -13.52
C MET A 125 -16.69 -0.34 -13.52
N GLU A 126 -16.72 0.74 -12.73
CA GLU A 126 -15.56 1.61 -12.52
C GLU A 126 -14.44 0.90 -11.74
N PRO A 127 -13.17 1.26 -11.99
CA PRO A 127 -12.07 0.88 -11.09
C PRO A 127 -12.33 1.35 -9.68
N ARG A 128 -12.06 0.52 -8.69
CA ARG A 128 -12.29 0.85 -7.28
C ARG A 128 -11.06 0.56 -6.43
N LEU A 129 -10.89 1.33 -5.36
CA LEU A 129 -9.77 1.26 -4.43
C LEU A 129 -10.29 1.36 -3.00
N PHE A 130 -9.93 0.41 -2.15
CA PHE A 130 -10.35 0.34 -0.76
C PHE A 130 -9.15 0.21 0.17
N ARG A 131 -9.26 0.81 1.37
CA ARG A 131 -8.38 0.52 2.50
C ARG A 131 -9.15 -0.27 3.53
N ILE A 132 -8.65 -1.46 3.87
CA ILE A 132 -9.23 -2.40 4.82
C ILE A 132 -8.43 -2.33 6.11
N TYR A 133 -9.12 -2.11 7.23
CA TYR A 133 -8.56 -1.98 8.56
C TYR A 133 -8.50 -3.33 9.29
N PRO A 134 -7.67 -3.44 10.36
CA PRO A 134 -7.57 -4.67 11.15
C PRO A 134 -8.91 -5.19 11.68
N GLU A 135 -9.83 -4.28 11.97
CA GLU A 135 -11.19 -4.57 12.48
C GLU A 135 -12.10 -5.18 11.42
N GLY A 136 -11.61 -5.31 10.17
CA GLY A 136 -12.36 -5.86 9.05
C GLY A 136 -13.28 -4.87 8.33
N ASN A 137 -13.44 -3.66 8.86
CA ASN A 137 -14.13 -2.58 8.16
C ASN A 137 -13.21 -1.96 7.11
N PHE A 138 -13.78 -1.15 6.22
CA PHE A 138 -13.01 -0.53 5.15
C PHE A 138 -13.61 0.82 4.74
N ILE A 139 -12.78 1.62 4.09
CA ILE A 139 -13.17 2.84 3.40
C ILE A 139 -12.82 2.73 1.92
N GLU A 140 -13.59 3.43 1.10
CA GLU A 140 -13.36 3.53 -0.34
C GLU A 140 -12.71 4.86 -0.70
N ALA A 141 -11.85 4.82 -1.72
CA ALA A 141 -11.30 6.04 -2.30
C ALA A 141 -12.41 6.87 -2.96
N SER A 142 -12.30 8.17 -2.82
CA SER A 142 -13.22 9.16 -3.36
C SER A 142 -12.45 10.23 -4.14
N PHE A 143 -13.20 11.21 -4.66
CA PHE A 143 -12.58 12.39 -5.26
C PHE A 143 -11.63 13.10 -4.28
N ASP A 144 -12.05 13.25 -3.01
CA ASP A 144 -11.27 13.95 -1.99
C ASP A 144 -10.17 13.07 -1.37
N THR A 145 -10.26 11.77 -1.52
CA THR A 145 -9.26 10.79 -1.00
C THR A 145 -8.93 9.77 -2.09
N PRO A 146 -8.17 10.17 -3.12
CA PRO A 146 -8.00 9.35 -4.33
C PRO A 146 -6.91 8.28 -4.23
N PHE A 147 -6.18 8.23 -3.12
CA PHE A 147 -5.14 7.24 -2.89
C PHE A 147 -5.07 6.79 -1.45
N PHE A 148 -4.55 5.60 -1.22
CA PHE A 148 -4.26 5.07 0.10
C PHE A 148 -2.81 4.66 0.24
N GLN A 149 -2.34 4.73 1.48
CA GLN A 149 -1.06 4.18 1.93
C GLN A 149 -1.31 3.37 3.21
N ILE A 150 -0.56 2.29 3.37
CA ILE A 150 -0.52 1.46 4.59
C ILE A 150 0.94 1.22 4.98
N GLY A 151 1.18 0.82 6.21
CA GLY A 151 2.53 0.72 6.76
C GLY A 151 3.12 2.10 7.09
N GLU A 152 4.31 2.38 6.58
CA GLU A 152 4.94 3.69 6.77
C GLU A 152 4.33 4.73 5.81
N THR A 153 3.78 5.80 6.37
CA THR A 153 3.09 6.82 5.58
C THR A 153 3.67 8.24 5.75
N LYS A 154 4.52 8.46 6.76
CA LYS A 154 4.96 9.81 7.14
C LYS A 154 5.80 10.48 6.05
N TYR A 155 6.70 9.74 5.42
CA TYR A 155 7.70 10.32 4.52
C TYR A 155 7.23 10.39 3.07
N GLY A 156 6.41 9.45 2.62
CA GLY A 156 5.90 9.40 1.25
C GLY A 156 4.63 10.22 1.03
N ARG A 157 3.76 10.31 2.03
CA ARG A 157 2.46 10.98 1.91
C ARG A 157 2.54 12.47 1.51
N PRO A 158 3.44 13.29 2.08
CA PRO A 158 3.56 14.69 1.67
C PRO A 158 3.86 14.88 0.18
N ILE A 159 4.59 13.96 -0.43
CA ILE A 159 4.90 13.96 -1.85
C ILE A 159 3.66 13.68 -2.68
N LEU A 160 2.91 12.65 -2.31
CA LEU A 160 1.68 12.28 -3.00
C LEU A 160 0.63 13.40 -2.91
N LEU A 161 0.44 14.01 -1.74
CA LEU A 161 -0.52 15.10 -1.53
C LEU A 161 -0.22 16.33 -2.38
N ARG A 162 1.05 16.60 -2.66
CA ARG A 162 1.48 17.78 -3.46
C ARG A 162 1.55 17.50 -4.95
N GLY A 163 1.85 16.26 -5.32
CA GLY A 163 2.11 15.91 -6.72
C GLY A 163 0.96 15.19 -7.42
N TYR A 164 -0.05 14.73 -6.68
CA TYR A 164 -1.17 14.00 -7.26
C TYR A 164 -2.10 14.91 -8.04
N ASP A 165 -2.43 14.47 -9.23
CA ASP A 165 -3.53 14.96 -10.05
C ASP A 165 -4.25 13.76 -10.65
N ARG A 166 -5.57 13.71 -10.55
CA ARG A 166 -6.38 12.60 -11.04
C ARG A 166 -6.26 12.36 -12.55
N THR A 167 -5.99 13.43 -13.28
CA THR A 167 -5.87 13.42 -14.75
C THR A 167 -4.46 13.13 -15.25
N MET A 168 -3.48 12.97 -14.33
CA MET A 168 -2.11 12.69 -14.75
C MET A 168 -2.01 11.36 -15.51
N ARG A 169 -1.00 11.26 -16.36
CA ARG A 169 -0.71 10.03 -17.10
C ARG A 169 -0.25 8.93 -16.13
N LEU A 170 -0.49 7.68 -16.50
CA LEU A 170 -0.08 6.51 -15.69
C LEU A 170 1.42 6.50 -15.41
N GLU A 171 2.26 6.90 -16.40
CA GLU A 171 3.71 6.98 -16.24
C GLU A 171 4.14 8.07 -15.24
N ASP A 172 3.44 9.20 -15.20
CA ASP A 172 3.71 10.26 -14.23
C ASP A 172 3.29 9.83 -12.82
N ALA A 173 2.21 9.08 -12.69
CA ALA A 173 1.80 8.48 -11.43
C ALA A 173 2.81 7.43 -10.92
N VAL A 174 3.37 6.60 -11.82
CA VAL A 174 4.48 5.70 -11.48
C VAL A 174 5.68 6.47 -10.96
N LYS A 175 6.08 7.54 -11.67
CA LYS A 175 7.18 8.41 -11.25
C LYS A 175 6.92 9.04 -9.87
N LEU A 176 5.71 9.53 -9.63
CA LEU A 176 5.30 10.10 -8.35
C LEU A 176 5.38 9.08 -7.20
N LEU A 177 4.92 7.84 -7.43
CA LEU A 177 5.06 6.76 -6.46
C LEU A 177 6.53 6.42 -6.20
N MET A 178 7.37 6.37 -7.23
CA MET A 178 8.81 6.13 -7.06
C MET A 178 9.48 7.20 -6.19
N VAL A 179 9.15 8.49 -6.40
CA VAL A 179 9.63 9.60 -5.55
C VAL A 179 9.15 9.46 -4.11
N SER A 180 7.89 9.06 -3.91
CA SER A 180 7.32 8.81 -2.58
C SER A 180 8.05 7.67 -1.86
N PHE A 181 8.32 6.57 -2.56
CA PHE A 181 9.08 5.45 -2.00
C PHE A 181 10.55 5.80 -1.76
N ASP A 182 11.21 6.52 -2.66
CA ASP A 182 12.58 6.99 -2.48
C ASP A 182 12.74 7.82 -1.20
N SER A 183 11.82 8.76 -0.98
CA SER A 183 11.81 9.58 0.24
C SER A 183 11.58 8.75 1.51
N THR A 184 10.78 7.69 1.41
CA THR A 184 10.53 6.78 2.53
C THR A 184 11.75 5.89 2.80
N LEU A 185 12.36 5.33 1.75
CA LEU A 185 13.56 4.49 1.83
C LEU A 185 14.75 5.25 2.44
N ALA A 186 14.88 6.55 2.14
CA ALA A 186 15.92 7.41 2.70
C ALA A 186 15.75 7.71 4.20
N ALA A 187 14.52 7.61 4.72
CA ALA A 187 14.17 8.04 6.08
C ALA A 187 13.78 6.90 7.02
N ASN A 188 13.43 5.73 6.51
CA ASN A 188 12.91 4.62 7.34
C ASN A 188 13.43 3.26 6.87
N LEU A 189 14.20 2.61 7.74
CA LEU A 189 14.79 1.28 7.49
C LEU A 189 13.77 0.13 7.43
N SER A 190 12.53 0.33 7.89
CA SER A 190 11.50 -0.71 7.83
C SER A 190 10.95 -0.94 6.42
N VAL A 191 11.17 0.01 5.51
CA VAL A 191 10.82 -0.07 4.09
C VAL A 191 12.07 -0.36 3.27
N GLY A 192 11.98 -1.21 2.27
CA GLY A 192 13.16 -1.62 1.51
C GLY A 192 12.89 -2.16 0.12
N LEU A 193 13.93 -2.07 -0.72
CA LEU A 193 13.97 -2.72 -2.01
C LEU A 193 14.03 -4.26 -1.85
N PRO A 194 13.54 -4.99 -2.87
CA PRO A 194 12.91 -4.53 -4.10
C PRO A 194 11.49 -3.99 -3.90
N LEU A 195 11.02 -3.15 -4.84
CA LEU A 195 9.62 -2.71 -4.92
C LEU A 195 8.89 -3.50 -5.99
N ASP A 196 7.63 -3.85 -5.72
CA ASP A 196 6.72 -4.40 -6.71
C ASP A 196 5.82 -3.27 -7.25
N LEU A 197 5.78 -3.11 -8.56
CA LEU A 197 4.97 -2.14 -9.30
C LEU A 197 3.94 -2.88 -10.15
N MET A 198 2.70 -2.38 -10.16
CA MET A 198 1.64 -2.80 -11.07
C MET A 198 0.85 -1.59 -11.57
N VAL A 199 0.61 -1.56 -12.88
CA VAL A 199 -0.24 -0.58 -13.55
C VAL A 199 -1.38 -1.31 -14.23
N VAL A 200 -2.60 -0.87 -13.97
CA VAL A 200 -3.83 -1.38 -14.58
C VAL A 200 -4.52 -0.23 -15.25
N GLU A 201 -4.64 -0.28 -16.57
CA GLU A 201 -5.39 0.69 -17.34
C GLU A 201 -6.89 0.43 -17.20
N ARG A 202 -7.69 1.49 -17.19
CA ARG A 202 -9.16 1.38 -17.12
C ARG A 202 -9.70 0.49 -18.26
N ASP A 203 -10.63 -0.38 -17.91
CA ASP A 203 -11.27 -1.36 -18.80
C ASP A 203 -10.33 -2.42 -19.38
N HIS A 204 -9.10 -2.50 -18.86
CA HIS A 204 -8.17 -3.60 -19.09
C HIS A 204 -8.10 -4.49 -17.86
N PHE A 205 -8.44 -5.77 -18.01
CA PHE A 205 -8.55 -6.73 -16.90
C PHE A 205 -7.29 -7.59 -16.76
N THR A 206 -6.19 -7.07 -17.26
CA THR A 206 -4.83 -7.60 -17.10
C THR A 206 -3.89 -6.44 -16.80
N PRO A 207 -2.77 -6.67 -16.08
CA PRO A 207 -1.79 -5.61 -15.88
C PRO A 207 -1.25 -5.08 -17.20
N LEU A 208 -1.31 -3.76 -17.43
CA LEU A 208 -0.62 -3.09 -18.52
C LEU A 208 0.89 -3.20 -18.33
N HIS A 209 1.33 -3.07 -17.07
CA HIS A 209 2.74 -3.16 -16.69
C HIS A 209 2.86 -3.75 -15.29
N GLN A 210 3.77 -4.72 -15.15
CA GLN A 210 4.10 -5.32 -13.86
C GLN A 210 5.60 -5.63 -13.82
N ARG A 211 6.28 -5.11 -12.80
CA ARG A 211 7.71 -5.40 -12.63
C ARG A 211 8.15 -5.28 -11.18
N ARG A 212 9.26 -5.93 -10.89
CA ARG A 212 10.01 -5.77 -9.64
C ARG A 212 11.20 -4.85 -9.88
N ILE A 213 11.36 -3.84 -9.02
CA ILE A 213 12.37 -2.79 -9.09
C ILE A 213 13.41 -3.08 -8.01
N GLY A 214 14.60 -3.49 -8.43
CA GLY A 214 15.72 -3.79 -7.55
C GLY A 214 16.61 -2.57 -7.26
N ALA A 215 17.61 -2.76 -6.43
CA ALA A 215 18.58 -1.72 -6.09
C ALA A 215 19.47 -1.30 -7.29
N ASP A 216 19.59 -2.14 -8.27
CA ASP A 216 20.35 -1.93 -9.52
C ASP A 216 19.51 -1.28 -10.63
N ASP A 217 18.22 -1.06 -10.42
CA ASP A 217 17.33 -0.45 -11.42
C ASP A 217 17.83 0.95 -11.82
N ALA A 218 18.19 1.11 -13.07
CA ALA A 218 18.78 2.35 -13.58
C ALA A 218 17.79 3.52 -13.55
N TYR A 219 16.50 3.26 -13.83
CA TYR A 219 15.49 4.30 -13.82
C TYR A 219 15.21 4.77 -12.39
N PHE A 220 15.01 3.84 -11.44
CA PHE A 220 14.79 4.19 -10.04
C PHE A 220 15.97 4.98 -9.46
N ARG A 221 17.22 4.58 -9.75
CA ARG A 221 18.41 5.36 -9.34
C ARG A 221 18.46 6.75 -9.96
N SER A 222 18.00 6.90 -11.20
CA SER A 222 17.93 8.23 -11.84
C SER A 222 16.88 9.13 -11.17
N ILE A 223 15.73 8.55 -10.77
CA ILE A 223 14.68 9.25 -10.01
C ILE A 223 15.24 9.72 -8.65
N SER A 224 15.85 8.82 -7.88
CA SER A 224 16.42 9.13 -6.56
C SER A 224 17.43 10.30 -6.62
N ARG A 225 18.38 10.22 -7.55
CA ARG A 225 19.39 11.27 -7.75
C ARG A 225 18.74 12.59 -8.21
N GLY A 226 17.92 12.52 -9.26
CA GLY A 226 17.28 13.69 -9.84
C GLY A 226 16.34 14.40 -8.87
N TRP A 227 15.62 13.66 -8.04
CA TRP A 227 14.76 14.22 -7.00
C TRP A 227 15.58 14.97 -5.94
N SER A 228 16.66 14.37 -5.44
CA SER A 228 17.56 15.01 -4.47
C SER A 228 18.18 16.30 -5.00
N GLU A 229 18.55 16.34 -6.28
CA GLU A 229 19.07 17.54 -6.93
C GLU A 229 17.98 18.61 -7.14
N ALA A 230 16.77 18.18 -7.53
CA ALA A 230 15.64 19.09 -7.71
C ALA A 230 15.23 19.77 -6.40
N LEU A 231 15.20 19.03 -5.28
CA LEU A 231 14.91 19.59 -3.96
C LEU A 231 15.94 20.62 -3.54
N ARG A 232 17.23 20.37 -3.75
CA ARG A 232 18.29 21.34 -3.42
C ARG A 232 18.15 22.63 -4.25
N ARG A 233 17.89 22.50 -5.57
CA ARG A 233 17.65 23.66 -6.44
C ARG A 233 16.41 24.44 -6.00
N ALA A 234 15.31 23.76 -5.71
CA ALA A 234 14.09 24.40 -5.23
C ALA A 234 14.34 25.15 -3.92
N PHE A 235 15.04 24.54 -2.95
CA PHE A 235 15.40 25.19 -1.69
C PHE A 235 16.25 26.46 -1.92
N GLN A 236 17.26 26.39 -2.79
CA GLN A 236 18.13 27.54 -3.11
C GLN A 236 17.37 28.69 -3.80
N SER A 237 16.25 28.40 -4.47
CA SER A 237 15.44 29.44 -5.13
C SER A 237 14.46 30.15 -4.18
N LEU A 238 14.31 29.67 -2.93
CA LEU A 238 13.46 30.35 -1.94
C LEU A 238 14.15 31.62 -1.44
N PRO A 239 13.36 32.64 -1.04
CA PRO A 239 13.91 33.87 -0.41
C PRO A 239 14.77 33.49 0.80
N ALA A 240 15.90 34.20 0.95
CA ALA A 240 16.74 34.03 2.13
C ALA A 240 16.01 34.53 3.38
N TYR A 241 16.19 33.83 4.50
CA TYR A 241 15.76 34.34 5.79
C TYR A 241 16.73 35.39 6.28
N GLU A 242 16.25 36.60 6.53
CA GLU A 242 17.04 37.68 7.10
C GLU A 242 17.11 37.53 8.62
N LEU A 243 18.31 37.27 9.14
CA LEU A 243 18.60 37.38 10.56
C LEU A 243 18.63 38.86 10.91
N GLY A 244 17.45 39.41 11.25
CA GLY A 244 17.33 40.82 11.65
C GLY A 244 18.26 41.20 12.81
N SER A 245 18.66 42.49 12.89
CA SER A 245 19.24 43.07 14.09
C SER A 245 18.35 42.81 15.30
N ALA A 246 18.92 42.67 16.49
CA ALA A 246 18.38 42.11 17.74
C ALA A 246 17.05 42.67 18.31
N ASP A 247 16.26 43.39 17.53
CA ASP A 247 14.96 43.97 17.95
C ASP A 247 13.80 42.97 18.01
N GLY A 248 14.05 41.69 17.73
CA GLY A 248 13.06 40.61 17.76
C GLY A 248 13.35 39.50 18.76
N VAL A 249 14.12 39.73 19.80
CA VAL A 249 14.33 38.73 20.88
C VAL A 249 13.02 38.56 21.61
N LEU A 250 12.45 37.33 21.55
CA LEU A 250 11.33 36.94 22.40
C LEU A 250 11.69 37.19 23.86
N PRO A 251 10.84 37.84 24.64
CA PRO A 251 11.10 38.00 26.05
C PRO A 251 11.29 36.64 26.72
N ALA A 252 12.34 36.52 27.50
CA ALA A 252 12.58 35.32 28.27
C ALA A 252 11.35 35.02 29.16
N ALA A 253 10.83 33.78 29.09
CA ALA A 253 9.72 33.30 29.90
C ALA A 253 10.10 33.17 31.35
#